data_24a96f5abca7da9134ba35ee7d86fee0
#
_entry.id   24a96f5abca7da9134ba35ee7d86fee0
#
_cell.length_a   1.000
_cell.length_b   1.000
_cell.length_c   1.000
_cell.angle_alpha   90.00
_cell.angle_beta   90.00
_cell.angle_gamma   90.00
#
_symmetry.space_group_name_H-M   'P 1'
#
loop_
_entity.id
_entity.type
_entity.pdbx_description
1 polymer ?
#
loop_
_entity_poly.entity_id
_entity_poly.type
_entity_poly.pdbx_seq_one_letter_code
_entity_poly.pdbx_strand_id
1 'polypeptide(L)'
;MEQQQGTFVQHEPCPSCGSKDNLARYSTGQGYCFGCGHWEAPSGATRAEPIIEDKRMELFTGNSGAIVDRGINADVVQKYGVTLQYGQDGNIKKHCYPYYDTDNGEHIGNKVRTVDTKDFIYDGNSKDVGLFGENIFKGGGKYITVCEGELDAMSVHQMFGNKYASVSLRTGSKGAKNDIKRSLEYLESFDWVVLCFDTDKAGKEATKSVVDLFSP
;
A
#
# COMPACT_ATOMS: atom_id res chain seq x y z
N MET A 1 21.54 -7.15 -29.36
CA MET A 1 22.63 -7.50 -28.43
C MET A 1 22.01 -8.33 -27.34
N GLU A 2 22.27 -9.64 -27.33
CA GLU A 2 21.78 -10.56 -26.30
C GLU A 2 22.44 -10.19 -24.96
N GLN A 3 21.66 -9.86 -23.97
CA GLN A 3 22.14 -9.70 -22.58
C GLN A 3 22.55 -11.09 -22.10
N GLN A 4 23.85 -11.32 -21.90
CA GLN A 4 24.33 -12.53 -21.25
C GLN A 4 23.79 -12.54 -19.81
N GLN A 5 22.80 -13.36 -19.57
CA GLN A 5 22.34 -13.67 -18.20
C GLN A 5 23.44 -14.45 -17.48
N GLY A 6 24.02 -13.87 -16.44
CA GLY A 6 24.99 -14.57 -15.60
C GLY A 6 24.35 -15.74 -14.86
N THR A 7 25.09 -16.85 -14.68
CA THR A 7 24.68 -17.94 -13.81
C THR A 7 24.96 -17.61 -12.35
N PHE A 8 24.07 -18.01 -11.44
CA PHE A 8 24.26 -17.84 -10.01
C PHE A 8 25.52 -18.57 -9.52
N VAL A 9 26.32 -17.94 -8.68
CA VAL A 9 27.56 -18.47 -8.12
C VAL A 9 27.40 -18.78 -6.64
N GLN A 10 27.09 -17.79 -5.83
CA GLN A 10 26.98 -17.94 -4.37
C GLN A 10 26.19 -16.80 -3.72
N HIS A 11 25.86 -16.99 -2.45
CA HIS A 11 25.35 -15.91 -1.60
C HIS A 11 26.49 -15.26 -0.80
N GLU A 12 26.40 -13.94 -0.59
CA GLU A 12 27.38 -13.12 0.13
C GLU A 12 26.69 -12.15 1.09
N PRO A 13 27.43 -11.61 2.09
CA PRO A 13 26.91 -10.52 2.90
C PRO A 13 26.63 -9.27 2.07
N CYS A 14 25.49 -8.62 2.32
CA CYS A 14 25.14 -7.40 1.64
C CYS A 14 25.77 -6.17 2.31
N PRO A 15 26.56 -5.35 1.59
CA PRO A 15 27.19 -4.16 2.16
C PRO A 15 26.19 -3.04 2.48
N SER A 16 25.00 -3.07 1.86
CA SER A 16 23.98 -2.03 2.03
C SER A 16 23.07 -2.26 3.23
N CYS A 17 22.62 -3.50 3.48
CA CYS A 17 21.68 -3.79 4.58
C CYS A 17 22.27 -4.68 5.69
N GLY A 18 23.52 -5.12 5.55
CA GLY A 18 24.20 -5.94 6.55
C GLY A 18 23.68 -7.38 6.69
N SER A 19 22.77 -7.84 5.80
CA SER A 19 22.35 -9.24 5.81
C SER A 19 23.53 -10.16 5.49
N LYS A 20 23.56 -11.34 6.12
CA LYS A 20 24.73 -12.23 6.05
C LYS A 20 24.83 -12.98 4.70
N ASP A 21 23.69 -13.17 4.00
CA ASP A 21 23.56 -14.12 2.88
C ASP A 21 22.49 -13.74 1.82
N ASN A 22 22.03 -12.49 1.81
CA ASN A 22 20.96 -12.08 0.86
C ASN A 22 21.49 -11.48 -0.45
N LEU A 23 22.80 -11.29 -0.59
CA LEU A 23 23.41 -10.82 -1.83
C LEU A 23 23.79 -12.02 -2.71
N ALA A 24 23.02 -12.27 -3.77
CA ALA A 24 23.35 -13.28 -4.77
C ALA A 24 24.40 -12.75 -5.73
N ARG A 25 25.52 -13.46 -5.90
CA ARG A 25 26.60 -13.18 -6.84
C ARG A 25 26.44 -14.04 -8.09
N TYR A 26 26.65 -13.43 -9.26
CA TYR A 26 26.52 -14.05 -10.56
C TYR A 26 27.88 -14.12 -11.30
N SER A 27 28.03 -15.03 -12.26
CA SER A 27 29.25 -15.29 -13.00
C SER A 27 29.75 -14.08 -13.81
N THR A 28 28.90 -13.11 -14.09
CA THR A 28 29.24 -11.83 -14.72
C THR A 28 29.83 -10.82 -13.73
N GLY A 29 29.94 -11.17 -12.43
CA GLY A 29 30.37 -10.30 -11.37
C GLY A 29 29.28 -9.40 -10.80
N GLN A 30 28.08 -9.38 -11.38
CA GLN A 30 26.94 -8.64 -10.84
C GLN A 30 26.47 -9.25 -9.51
N GLY A 31 25.92 -8.39 -8.64
CA GLY A 31 25.32 -8.79 -7.38
C GLY A 31 23.91 -8.23 -7.22
N TYR A 32 22.99 -9.02 -6.64
CA TYR A 32 21.65 -8.57 -6.29
C TYR A 32 21.25 -9.06 -4.89
N CYS A 33 20.88 -8.11 -4.03
CA CYS A 33 20.42 -8.43 -2.68
C CYS A 33 18.89 -8.56 -2.64
N PHE A 34 18.40 -9.75 -2.35
CA PHE A 34 16.96 -10.03 -2.23
C PHE A 34 16.33 -9.41 -0.97
N GLY A 35 17.16 -8.98 0.01
CA GLY A 35 16.67 -8.35 1.24
C GLY A 35 16.36 -6.86 1.11
N CYS A 36 17.18 -6.10 0.36
CA CYS A 36 17.06 -4.64 0.27
C CYS A 36 17.05 -4.09 -1.16
N GLY A 37 17.16 -4.94 -2.20
CA GLY A 37 17.22 -4.52 -3.59
C GLY A 37 18.57 -3.91 -4.03
N HIS A 38 19.60 -3.94 -3.16
CA HIS A 38 20.94 -3.47 -3.52
C HIS A 38 21.48 -4.24 -4.73
N TRP A 39 22.00 -3.50 -5.71
CA TRP A 39 22.52 -4.08 -6.95
C TRP A 39 23.97 -3.62 -7.21
N GLU A 40 24.79 -4.55 -7.65
CA GLU A 40 26.18 -4.32 -8.05
C GLU A 40 26.35 -4.66 -9.53
N ALA A 41 27.02 -3.76 -10.27
CA ALA A 41 27.29 -3.93 -11.68
C ALA A 41 28.26 -5.09 -11.96
N PRO A 42 28.22 -5.71 -13.17
CA PRO A 42 29.22 -6.68 -13.61
C PRO A 42 30.65 -6.10 -13.52
N SER A 43 31.62 -6.93 -13.16
CA SER A 43 33.02 -6.53 -13.03
C SER A 43 33.53 -5.98 -14.39
N GLY A 44 33.95 -4.72 -14.42
CA GLY A 44 34.44 -4.03 -15.63
C GLY A 44 33.47 -3.08 -16.33
N ALA A 45 32.24 -2.98 -15.87
CA ALA A 45 31.32 -1.93 -16.32
C ALA A 45 31.65 -0.64 -15.56
N THR A 46 32.16 0.38 -16.24
CA THR A 46 32.13 1.76 -15.75
C THR A 46 30.64 2.11 -15.56
N ARG A 47 30.28 2.40 -14.32
CA ARG A 47 28.93 2.86 -13.95
C ARG A 47 28.67 4.14 -14.77
N ALA A 48 27.89 4.02 -15.83
CA ALA A 48 27.08 5.17 -16.24
C ALA A 48 26.18 5.43 -15.02
N GLU A 49 26.30 6.61 -14.42
CA GLU A 49 25.30 7.01 -13.44
C GLU A 49 23.96 6.81 -14.10
N PRO A 50 23.01 6.11 -13.46
CA PRO A 50 21.67 6.09 -13.99
C PRO A 50 21.29 7.56 -14.11
N ILE A 51 21.03 8.02 -15.32
CA ILE A 51 20.22 9.20 -15.52
C ILE A 51 18.91 8.78 -14.84
N ILE A 52 18.73 9.25 -13.61
CA ILE A 52 17.42 9.27 -12.98
C ILE A 52 16.69 10.32 -13.84
N GLU A 53 16.21 9.90 -15.01
CA GLU A 53 15.04 10.54 -15.54
C GLU A 53 14.04 10.40 -14.40
N ASP A 54 13.70 11.53 -13.80
CA ASP A 54 12.54 11.70 -12.94
C ASP A 54 11.32 11.40 -13.84
N LYS A 55 11.18 10.12 -14.19
CA LYS A 55 9.91 9.56 -14.62
C LYS A 55 9.07 9.63 -13.35
N ARG A 56 8.49 10.83 -13.12
CA ARG A 56 7.23 10.89 -12.39
C ARG A 56 6.36 9.86 -13.07
N MET A 57 6.27 8.70 -12.44
CA MET A 57 5.42 7.64 -12.92
C MET A 57 4.05 8.28 -13.00
N GLU A 58 3.48 8.43 -14.21
CA GLU A 58 2.12 8.92 -14.37
C GLU A 58 1.25 7.92 -13.61
N LEU A 59 0.91 8.30 -12.38
CA LEU A 59 0.08 7.48 -11.52
C LEU A 59 -1.24 7.25 -12.26
N PHE A 60 -1.74 6.06 -12.14
CA PHE A 60 -2.96 5.64 -12.77
C PHE A 60 -4.09 6.64 -12.49
N THR A 61 -4.70 7.15 -13.55
CA THR A 61 -5.82 8.09 -13.49
C THR A 61 -7.10 7.42 -14.02
N GLY A 62 -8.25 7.80 -13.48
CA GLY A 62 -9.55 7.28 -13.87
C GLY A 62 -10.65 8.27 -13.53
N ASN A 63 -11.89 7.88 -13.76
CA ASN A 63 -13.05 8.67 -13.40
C ASN A 63 -13.56 8.27 -12.01
N SER A 64 -14.05 9.22 -11.22
CA SER A 64 -14.76 8.93 -9.99
C SER A 64 -16.23 8.61 -10.30
N GLY A 65 -16.83 7.70 -9.53
CA GLY A 65 -18.22 7.30 -9.68
C GLY A 65 -18.67 6.33 -8.60
N ALA A 66 -19.95 6.00 -8.53
CA ALA A 66 -20.44 5.01 -7.57
C ALA A 66 -19.93 3.60 -7.87
N ILE A 67 -19.62 2.83 -6.82
CA ILE A 67 -19.33 1.39 -6.92
C ILE A 67 -20.63 0.64 -6.64
N VAL A 68 -21.48 0.54 -7.65
CA VAL A 68 -22.87 0.11 -7.53
C VAL A 68 -22.99 -1.33 -6.99
N ASP A 69 -22.17 -2.24 -7.46
CA ASP A 69 -22.14 -3.65 -7.02
C ASP A 69 -21.75 -3.82 -5.54
N ARG A 70 -21.20 -2.76 -4.93
CA ARG A 70 -20.85 -2.69 -3.51
C ARG A 70 -21.75 -1.74 -2.71
N GLY A 71 -22.72 -1.10 -3.35
CA GLY A 71 -23.61 -0.13 -2.71
C GLY A 71 -22.91 1.12 -2.19
N ILE A 72 -21.72 1.47 -2.74
CA ILE A 72 -20.97 2.64 -2.33
C ILE A 72 -21.29 3.81 -3.26
N ASN A 73 -21.77 4.91 -2.68
CA ASN A 73 -22.20 6.11 -3.38
C ASN A 73 -21.02 6.90 -3.98
N ALA A 74 -21.29 7.66 -5.03
CA ALA A 74 -20.28 8.42 -5.74
C ALA A 74 -19.60 9.50 -4.87
N ASP A 75 -20.32 10.13 -3.96
CA ASP A 75 -19.79 11.13 -3.03
C ASP A 75 -18.76 10.54 -2.05
N VAL A 76 -18.99 9.31 -1.60
CA VAL A 76 -18.03 8.58 -0.76
C VAL A 76 -16.79 8.20 -1.57
N VAL A 77 -16.96 7.64 -2.77
CA VAL A 77 -15.85 7.28 -3.68
C VAL A 77 -15.00 8.52 -4.00
N GLN A 78 -15.66 9.64 -4.31
CA GLN A 78 -14.99 10.91 -4.58
C GLN A 78 -14.26 11.46 -3.34
N LYS A 79 -14.87 11.38 -2.15
CA LYS A 79 -14.24 11.81 -0.91
C LYS A 79 -12.93 11.08 -0.61
N TYR A 80 -12.91 9.78 -0.88
CA TYR A 80 -11.70 8.96 -0.72
C TYR A 80 -10.71 9.09 -1.88
N GLY A 81 -11.01 9.89 -2.90
CA GLY A 81 -10.15 10.08 -4.07
C GLY A 81 -10.04 8.83 -4.95
N VAL A 82 -10.93 7.86 -4.76
CA VAL A 82 -10.90 6.61 -5.53
C VAL A 82 -11.30 6.88 -6.97
N THR A 83 -10.54 6.30 -7.91
CA THR A 83 -10.85 6.36 -9.33
C THR A 83 -11.15 4.97 -9.88
N LEU A 84 -11.97 4.94 -10.92
CA LEU A 84 -12.52 3.73 -11.52
C LEU A 84 -12.11 3.65 -12.99
N GLN A 85 -11.72 2.46 -13.42
CA GLN A 85 -11.50 2.16 -14.83
C GLN A 85 -12.62 1.29 -15.35
N TYR A 86 -13.21 1.72 -16.46
CA TYR A 86 -14.31 1.02 -17.11
C TYR A 86 -13.81 0.25 -18.33
N GLY A 87 -14.39 -0.90 -18.59
CA GLY A 87 -14.20 -1.65 -19.82
C GLY A 87 -15.05 -1.10 -20.95
N GLN A 88 -14.87 -1.62 -22.15
CA GLN A 88 -15.71 -1.28 -23.31
C GLN A 88 -17.19 -1.65 -23.12
N ASP A 89 -17.46 -2.57 -22.23
CA ASP A 89 -18.79 -3.03 -21.81
C ASP A 89 -19.47 -2.08 -20.80
N GLY A 90 -18.81 -0.98 -20.43
CA GLY A 90 -19.30 -0.03 -19.44
C GLY A 90 -19.20 -0.50 -17.99
N ASN A 91 -18.69 -1.71 -17.73
CA ASN A 91 -18.51 -2.24 -16.39
C ASN A 91 -17.20 -1.76 -15.78
N ILE A 92 -17.17 -1.61 -14.45
CA ILE A 92 -15.95 -1.29 -13.71
C ILE A 92 -15.01 -2.50 -13.76
N LYS A 93 -13.79 -2.28 -14.26
CA LYS A 93 -12.74 -3.31 -14.35
C LYS A 93 -11.67 -3.15 -13.28
N LYS A 94 -11.41 -1.91 -12.84
CA LYS A 94 -10.43 -1.66 -11.78
C LYS A 94 -10.92 -0.58 -10.84
N HIS A 95 -10.56 -0.74 -9.57
CA HIS A 95 -10.61 0.30 -8.54
C HIS A 95 -9.18 0.75 -8.26
N CYS A 96 -8.95 2.06 -8.25
CA CYS A 96 -7.68 2.69 -7.90
C CYS A 96 -7.82 3.41 -6.58
N TYR A 97 -7.15 2.93 -5.56
CA TYR A 97 -7.14 3.50 -4.21
C TYR A 97 -5.86 4.33 -4.04
N PRO A 98 -5.96 5.67 -3.87
CA PRO A 98 -4.80 6.52 -3.73
C PRO A 98 -4.19 6.37 -2.33
N TYR A 99 -2.86 6.42 -2.28
CA TYR A 99 -2.08 6.42 -1.05
C TYR A 99 -1.15 7.61 -1.01
N TYR A 100 -1.01 8.15 0.18
CA TYR A 100 -0.31 9.41 0.42
C TYR A 100 0.85 9.20 1.38
N ASP A 101 1.91 9.97 1.18
CA ASP A 101 3.03 10.06 2.10
C ASP A 101 2.57 10.64 3.44
N THR A 102 2.96 10.00 4.55
CA THR A 102 2.54 10.42 5.90
C THR A 102 3.20 11.71 6.35
N ASP A 103 4.37 12.06 5.81
CA ASP A 103 5.16 13.19 6.27
C ASP A 103 4.78 14.49 5.57
N ASN A 104 4.52 14.43 4.26
CA ASN A 104 4.25 15.61 3.44
C ASN A 104 2.85 15.66 2.80
N GLY A 105 2.09 14.55 2.88
CA GLY A 105 0.74 14.45 2.31
C GLY A 105 0.69 14.38 0.78
N GLU A 106 1.80 14.12 0.11
CA GLU A 106 1.83 13.97 -1.34
C GLU A 106 1.24 12.62 -1.79
N HIS A 107 0.51 12.64 -2.90
CA HIS A 107 0.04 11.41 -3.54
C HIS A 107 1.21 10.71 -4.21
N ILE A 108 1.64 9.58 -3.65
CA ILE A 108 2.87 8.88 -4.08
C ILE A 108 2.61 7.48 -4.65
N GLY A 109 1.40 6.97 -4.56
CA GLY A 109 1.09 5.66 -5.12
C GLY A 109 -0.39 5.33 -5.10
N ASN A 110 -0.73 4.27 -5.86
CA ASN A 110 -2.06 3.69 -5.88
C ASN A 110 -1.99 2.18 -5.59
N LYS A 111 -2.98 1.69 -4.87
CA LYS A 111 -3.29 0.26 -4.87
C LYS A 111 -4.41 0.02 -5.86
N VAL A 112 -4.15 -0.77 -6.90
CA VAL A 112 -5.09 -1.02 -7.98
C VAL A 112 -5.64 -2.44 -7.84
N ARG A 113 -6.97 -2.53 -7.69
CA ARG A 113 -7.68 -3.80 -7.61
C ARG A 113 -8.34 -4.11 -8.95
N THR A 114 -8.04 -5.28 -9.53
CA THR A 114 -8.81 -5.82 -10.66
C THR A 114 -10.10 -6.46 -10.13
N VAL A 115 -11.26 -6.04 -10.66
CA VAL A 115 -12.56 -6.45 -10.10
C VAL A 115 -12.83 -7.92 -10.32
N ASP A 116 -12.60 -8.42 -11.53
CA ASP A 116 -12.95 -9.80 -11.93
C ASP A 116 -12.10 -10.85 -11.20
N THR A 117 -10.78 -10.64 -11.10
CA THR A 117 -9.84 -11.61 -10.50
C THR A 117 -9.56 -11.34 -9.02
N LYS A 118 -9.90 -10.15 -8.53
CA LYS A 118 -9.59 -9.64 -7.19
C LYS A 118 -8.08 -9.51 -6.91
N ASP A 119 -7.26 -9.46 -7.96
CA ASP A 119 -5.83 -9.23 -7.85
C ASP A 119 -5.52 -7.78 -7.53
N PHE A 120 -4.40 -7.57 -6.84
CA PHE A 120 -3.90 -6.24 -6.49
C PHE A 120 -2.51 -6.02 -7.06
N ILE A 121 -2.30 -4.84 -7.61
CA ILE A 121 -0.98 -4.33 -7.96
C ILE A 121 -0.78 -2.97 -7.29
N TYR A 122 0.49 -2.61 -7.03
CA TYR A 122 0.84 -1.27 -6.59
C TYR A 122 1.45 -0.51 -7.76
N ASP A 123 0.99 0.73 -7.93
CA ASP A 123 1.47 1.72 -8.87
C ASP A 123 2.06 2.88 -8.04
N GLY A 124 3.35 3.15 -8.20
CA GLY A 124 4.06 4.10 -7.37
C GLY A 124 4.74 3.53 -6.12
N ASN A 125 5.00 4.39 -5.14
CA ASN A 125 5.60 4.01 -3.87
C ASN A 125 4.54 3.40 -2.93
N SER A 126 4.84 2.23 -2.40
CA SER A 126 3.95 1.54 -1.45
C SER A 126 4.56 1.39 -0.04
N LYS A 127 5.77 1.90 0.19
CA LYS A 127 6.49 1.69 1.45
C LYS A 127 6.26 2.79 2.47
N ASP A 128 6.18 4.04 1.99
CA ASP A 128 6.16 5.24 2.84
C ASP A 128 4.76 5.85 2.95
N VAL A 129 3.74 5.02 2.83
CA VAL A 129 2.32 5.43 2.87
C VAL A 129 1.68 5.04 4.20
N GLY A 130 0.71 5.83 4.63
CA GLY A 130 -0.14 5.56 5.79
C GLY A 130 -1.31 4.61 5.48
N LEU A 131 -2.33 4.67 6.32
CA LEU A 131 -3.59 3.95 6.12
C LEU A 131 -4.37 4.56 4.95
N PHE A 132 -5.14 3.75 4.25
CA PHE A 132 -6.04 4.28 3.22
C PHE A 132 -7.08 5.22 3.87
N GLY A 133 -7.19 6.43 3.35
CA GLY A 133 -8.09 7.46 3.87
C GLY A 133 -7.52 8.28 5.03
N GLU A 134 -6.31 8.03 5.51
CA GLU A 134 -5.68 8.78 6.60
C GLU A 134 -5.55 10.28 6.26
N ASN A 135 -5.24 10.60 5.02
CA ASN A 135 -5.13 11.98 4.51
C ASN A 135 -6.45 12.76 4.52
N ILE A 136 -7.60 12.09 4.67
CA ILE A 136 -8.94 12.70 4.57
C ILE A 136 -9.42 13.23 5.92
N PHE A 137 -9.08 12.52 7.00
CA PHE A 137 -9.59 12.79 8.33
C PHE A 137 -8.49 13.38 9.19
N LYS A 138 -8.74 14.60 9.70
CA LYS A 138 -7.83 15.21 10.68
C LYS A 138 -7.88 14.42 11.98
N GLY A 139 -6.73 14.26 12.62
CA GLY A 139 -6.64 13.66 13.95
C GLY A 139 -7.43 14.46 15.01
N GLY A 140 -7.60 13.89 16.21
CA GLY A 140 -8.29 14.52 17.33
C GLY A 140 -9.82 14.41 17.30
N GLY A 141 -10.36 13.46 16.57
CA GLY A 141 -11.79 13.17 16.53
C GLY A 141 -12.23 12.21 17.62
N LYS A 142 -13.56 12.07 17.81
CA LYS A 142 -14.11 11.17 18.83
C LYS A 142 -13.93 9.69 18.48
N TYR A 143 -14.20 9.30 17.24
CA TYR A 143 -14.12 7.91 16.79
C TYR A 143 -13.38 7.84 15.47
N ILE A 144 -12.53 6.82 15.34
CA ILE A 144 -12.00 6.34 14.07
C ILE A 144 -12.20 4.83 13.98
N THR A 145 -12.65 4.35 12.81
CA THR A 145 -12.75 2.91 12.53
C THR A 145 -11.63 2.50 11.60
N VAL A 146 -10.90 1.45 11.96
CA VAL A 146 -9.86 0.83 11.13
C VAL A 146 -10.42 -0.46 10.57
N CYS A 147 -10.62 -0.52 9.26
CA CYS A 147 -11.12 -1.68 8.53
C CYS A 147 -9.97 -2.49 7.92
N GLU A 148 -10.27 -3.72 7.48
CA GLU A 148 -9.26 -4.55 6.83
C GLU A 148 -8.98 -4.11 5.40
N GLY A 149 -10.00 -3.70 4.64
CA GLY A 149 -9.92 -3.32 3.23
C GLY A 149 -10.51 -1.97 2.90
N GLU A 150 -10.14 -1.44 1.74
CA GLU A 150 -10.53 -0.10 1.27
C GLU A 150 -12.04 0.03 1.06
N LEU A 151 -12.67 -1.02 0.50
CA LEU A 151 -14.13 -1.04 0.31
C LEU A 151 -14.87 -1.03 1.63
N ASP A 152 -14.34 -1.72 2.65
CA ASP A 152 -14.95 -1.79 3.98
C ASP A 152 -14.86 -0.42 4.66
N ALA A 153 -13.72 0.28 4.57
CA ALA A 153 -13.58 1.63 5.10
C ALA A 153 -14.60 2.61 4.50
N MET A 154 -14.75 2.59 3.18
CA MET A 154 -15.76 3.42 2.51
C MET A 154 -17.18 3.04 2.91
N SER A 155 -17.48 1.73 3.00
CA SER A 155 -18.80 1.24 3.40
C SER A 155 -19.16 1.65 4.83
N VAL A 156 -18.22 1.49 5.77
CA VAL A 156 -18.41 1.90 7.18
C VAL A 156 -18.62 3.41 7.27
N HIS A 157 -17.82 4.22 6.58
CA HIS A 157 -18.00 5.67 6.55
C HIS A 157 -19.41 6.05 6.07
N GLN A 158 -19.86 5.44 4.97
CA GLN A 158 -21.21 5.66 4.41
C GLN A 158 -22.31 5.23 5.37
N MET A 159 -22.19 4.04 5.99
CA MET A 159 -23.17 3.52 6.93
C MET A 159 -23.40 4.43 8.14
N PHE A 160 -22.36 5.16 8.57
CA PHE A 160 -22.46 6.18 9.61
C PHE A 160 -22.82 7.58 9.10
N GLY A 161 -23.41 7.68 7.91
CA GLY A 161 -23.88 8.93 7.33
C GLY A 161 -22.74 9.90 7.00
N ASN A 162 -21.59 9.40 6.62
CA ASN A 162 -20.37 10.17 6.27
C ASN A 162 -19.83 11.04 7.42
N LYS A 163 -20.11 10.66 8.68
CA LYS A 163 -19.83 11.48 9.86
C LYS A 163 -18.50 11.14 10.52
N TYR A 164 -18.22 9.87 10.73
CA TYR A 164 -17.03 9.43 11.47
C TYR A 164 -15.91 9.01 10.54
N ALA A 165 -14.67 9.15 11.04
CA ALA A 165 -13.49 8.71 10.33
C ALA A 165 -13.49 7.19 10.15
N SER A 166 -13.16 6.75 8.95
CA SER A 166 -12.96 5.34 8.65
C SER A 166 -11.79 5.18 7.70
N VAL A 167 -10.84 4.35 8.06
CA VAL A 167 -9.59 4.10 7.33
C VAL A 167 -9.41 2.60 7.16
N SER A 168 -8.51 2.17 6.29
CA SER A 168 -8.19 0.76 6.21
C SER A 168 -6.70 0.46 6.18
N LEU A 169 -6.38 -0.79 6.52
CA LEU A 169 -5.06 -1.34 6.36
C LEU A 169 -4.64 -1.30 4.89
N ARG A 170 -3.37 -1.02 4.65
CA ARG A 170 -2.80 -1.06 3.31
C ARG A 170 -2.62 -2.49 2.79
N THR A 171 -2.14 -3.37 3.67
CA THR A 171 -1.72 -4.74 3.32
C THR A 171 -2.69 -5.81 3.80
N GLY A 172 -3.84 -5.40 4.34
CA GLY A 172 -4.82 -6.31 4.94
C GLY A 172 -4.31 -6.95 6.23
N SER A 173 -4.99 -7.99 6.70
CA SER A 173 -4.74 -8.65 7.99
C SER A 173 -3.28 -9.09 8.20
N LYS A 174 -2.60 -9.58 7.17
CA LYS A 174 -1.21 -10.06 7.29
C LYS A 174 -0.20 -8.98 7.67
N GLY A 175 -0.42 -7.75 7.25
CA GLY A 175 0.45 -6.60 7.53
C GLY A 175 -0.05 -5.68 8.62
N ALA A 176 -1.18 -5.98 9.24
CA ALA A 176 -1.90 -5.12 10.17
C ALA A 176 -1.00 -4.48 11.23
N LYS A 177 -0.13 -5.27 11.86
CA LYS A 177 0.78 -4.77 12.91
C LYS A 177 1.71 -3.67 12.44
N ASN A 178 2.24 -3.79 11.22
CA ASN A 178 3.16 -2.80 10.66
C ASN A 178 2.40 -1.56 10.18
N ASP A 179 1.23 -1.75 9.57
CA ASP A 179 0.39 -0.64 9.11
C ASP A 179 -0.10 0.20 10.30
N ILE A 180 -0.59 -0.44 11.37
CA ILE A 180 -1.01 0.25 12.61
C ILE A 180 0.16 0.95 13.29
N LYS A 181 1.32 0.32 13.43
CA LYS A 181 2.50 0.95 14.05
C LYS A 181 2.93 2.23 13.34
N ARG A 182 2.84 2.26 12.02
CA ARG A 182 3.21 3.43 11.22
C ARG A 182 2.30 4.62 11.50
N SER A 183 1.00 4.37 11.65
CA SER A 183 -0.03 5.39 11.87
C SER A 183 -0.47 5.48 13.33
N LEU A 184 0.31 4.94 14.29
CA LEU A 184 -0.11 4.81 15.68
C LEU A 184 -0.40 6.17 16.32
N GLU A 185 0.49 7.14 16.18
CA GLU A 185 0.31 8.50 16.72
C GLU A 185 -0.96 9.17 16.15
N TYR A 186 -1.22 9.01 14.85
CA TYR A 186 -2.44 9.48 14.22
C TYR A 186 -3.67 8.81 14.82
N LEU A 187 -3.66 7.49 14.97
CA LEU A 187 -4.79 6.73 15.52
C LEU A 187 -5.05 7.08 17.00
N GLU A 188 -4.01 7.21 17.81
CA GLU A 188 -4.10 7.58 19.23
C GLU A 188 -4.52 9.04 19.46
N SER A 189 -4.55 9.87 18.42
CA SER A 189 -5.15 11.20 18.49
C SER A 189 -6.67 11.20 18.62
N PHE A 190 -7.34 10.08 18.36
CA PHE A 190 -8.79 9.92 18.52
C PHE A 190 -9.13 9.39 19.93
N ASP A 191 -10.29 9.78 20.47
CA ASP A 191 -10.74 9.29 21.78
C ASP A 191 -10.97 7.76 21.76
N TRP A 192 -11.40 7.23 20.61
CA TRP A 192 -11.73 5.80 20.44
C TRP A 192 -11.27 5.28 19.08
N VAL A 193 -10.50 4.21 19.10
CA VAL A 193 -10.13 3.44 17.91
C VAL A 193 -10.94 2.15 17.86
N VAL A 194 -11.75 1.98 16.82
CA VAL A 194 -12.57 0.79 16.60
C VAL A 194 -11.90 -0.08 15.54
N LEU A 195 -11.52 -1.31 15.91
CA LEU A 195 -10.99 -2.28 14.95
C LEU A 195 -12.15 -3.07 14.33
N CYS A 196 -12.31 -2.98 13.01
CA CYS A 196 -13.36 -3.64 12.23
C CYS A 196 -12.73 -4.55 11.18
N PHE A 197 -12.19 -5.68 11.64
CA PHE A 197 -11.56 -6.69 10.79
C PHE A 197 -12.50 -7.88 10.57
N ASP A 198 -12.21 -8.70 9.56
CA ASP A 198 -12.99 -9.87 9.24
C ASP A 198 -13.07 -10.86 10.41
N THR A 199 -14.17 -11.58 10.51
CA THR A 199 -14.40 -12.54 11.61
C THR A 199 -13.75 -13.90 11.36
N ASP A 200 -13.03 -14.04 10.26
CA ASP A 200 -12.27 -15.24 9.92
C ASP A 200 -11.01 -15.39 10.82
N LYS A 201 -10.23 -16.44 10.57
CA LYS A 201 -9.02 -16.70 11.35
C LYS A 201 -7.98 -15.59 11.21
N ALA A 202 -7.78 -15.08 9.99
CA ALA A 202 -6.76 -14.07 9.70
C ALA A 202 -7.11 -12.72 10.37
N GLY A 203 -8.37 -12.27 10.26
CA GLY A 203 -8.83 -11.03 10.91
C GLY A 203 -8.78 -11.10 12.44
N LYS A 204 -9.15 -12.27 13.03
CA LYS A 204 -9.01 -12.48 14.48
C LYS A 204 -7.56 -12.47 14.97
N GLU A 205 -6.64 -13.06 14.20
CA GLU A 205 -5.21 -13.03 14.52
C GLU A 205 -4.66 -11.62 14.37
N ALA A 206 -5.04 -10.90 13.32
CA ALA A 206 -4.69 -9.50 13.12
C ALA A 206 -5.15 -8.64 14.30
N THR A 207 -6.42 -8.74 14.71
CA THR A 207 -6.96 -8.01 15.88
C THR A 207 -6.10 -8.25 17.12
N LYS A 208 -5.82 -9.52 17.45
CA LYS A 208 -4.96 -9.85 18.60
C LYS A 208 -3.54 -9.27 18.50
N SER A 209 -3.00 -9.19 17.28
CA SER A 209 -1.64 -8.72 17.08
C SER A 209 -1.48 -7.21 17.23
N VAL A 210 -2.60 -6.45 17.11
CA VAL A 210 -2.58 -4.99 17.10
C VAL A 210 -3.19 -4.35 18.36
N VAL A 211 -4.08 -5.06 19.08
CA VAL A 211 -4.74 -4.49 20.26
C VAL A 211 -3.75 -4.02 21.33
N ASP A 212 -2.66 -4.75 21.54
CA ASP A 212 -1.62 -4.42 22.53
C ASP A 212 -0.68 -3.28 22.08
N LEU A 213 -0.88 -2.73 20.89
CA LEU A 213 -0.11 -1.58 20.42
C LEU A 213 -0.67 -0.26 20.95
N PHE A 214 -1.96 -0.22 21.27
CA PHE A 214 -2.62 0.97 21.76
C PHE A 214 -2.43 1.15 23.26
N SER A 215 -2.33 2.41 23.68
CA SER A 215 -2.34 2.76 25.10
C SER A 215 -3.70 2.45 25.74
N PRO A 216 -3.74 2.02 27.02
CA PRO A 216 -4.99 1.73 27.72
C PRO A 216 -5.87 2.96 27.90
#